data_f5b2a9c6f2814ca00d7805712c3c16e9
#
_entry.id   f5b2a9c6f2814ca00d7805712c3c16e9
#
_cell.length_a   1.000
_cell.length_b   1.000
_cell.length_c   1.000
_cell.angle_alpha   90.00
_cell.angle_beta   90.00
_cell.angle_gamma   90.00
#
_symmetry.space_group_name_H-M   'P 1'
#
loop_
_entity.id
_entity.type
_entity.pdbx_description
1 polymer ?
#
loop_
_entity_poly.entity_id
_entity_poly.type
_entity_poly.pdbx_seq_one_letter_code
_entity_poly.pdbx_strand_id
1 'polypeptide(L)'
;YSPNVEAIAWGPGRLDLFTTGSDLNVFHKAYDGENGGGWIPNIETQEQWMSHAGESVGTPAAVTWGKNRIDLFVRNINGSIKHQAWNGSSWYPSQTTWEDMGGTFAGDIKAVSWSKDRIDLFGRAYDGKIYHKAWDGKKWWPSISGWSVLGDETATSDPVAVSWGENRLDVFIRGKAGNVMIKSWDGNQWWPWADLGAQIPFGSKPAVTAWGKERLDIVIRGMDNAIWHKAYSNGNWYPSVTGWNNMGGVVSSDPA
;
A
#
# COMPACT_ATOMS: atom_id res chain seq x y z
N TYR A 1 6.08 0.10 -18.71
CA TYR A 1 5.54 -0.22 -17.39
C TYR A 1 6.32 -1.38 -16.75
N SER A 2 6.87 -1.17 -15.57
CA SER A 2 7.64 -2.19 -14.85
C SER A 2 6.97 -2.40 -13.49
N PRO A 3 6.14 -3.44 -13.32
CA PRO A 3 5.53 -3.71 -12.04
C PRO A 3 6.61 -4.07 -11.02
N ASN A 4 6.46 -3.56 -9.80
CA ASN A 4 7.31 -3.92 -8.69
C ASN A 4 6.85 -5.25 -8.08
N VAL A 5 7.71 -5.86 -7.29
CA VAL A 5 7.35 -7.00 -6.44
C VAL A 5 6.85 -6.47 -5.11
N GLU A 6 5.64 -6.86 -4.72
CA GLU A 6 5.12 -6.66 -3.37
C GLU A 6 5.55 -7.82 -2.49
N ALA A 7 6.06 -7.52 -1.29
CA ALA A 7 6.56 -8.51 -0.34
C ALA A 7 5.88 -8.34 1.01
N ILE A 8 5.34 -9.41 1.56
CA ILE A 8 4.71 -9.43 2.88
C ILE A 8 5.13 -10.65 3.70
N ALA A 9 4.99 -10.55 5.01
CA ALA A 9 5.20 -11.65 5.95
C ALA A 9 4.14 -11.61 7.05
N TRP A 10 3.48 -12.73 7.34
CA TRP A 10 2.56 -12.81 8.48
C TRP A 10 3.22 -13.24 9.79
N GLY A 11 4.50 -13.51 9.78
CA GLY A 11 5.26 -13.92 10.94
C GLY A 11 6.67 -14.42 10.61
N PRO A 12 7.45 -14.81 11.61
CA PRO A 12 8.76 -15.38 11.42
C PRO A 12 8.74 -16.58 10.47
N GLY A 13 9.75 -16.72 9.64
CA GLY A 13 9.89 -17.85 8.72
C GLY A 13 8.93 -17.83 7.51
N ARG A 14 8.18 -16.74 7.29
CA ARG A 14 7.29 -16.61 6.15
C ARG A 14 7.59 -15.36 5.33
N LEU A 15 7.62 -15.53 4.00
CA LEU A 15 7.68 -14.45 3.04
C LEU A 15 6.80 -14.79 1.84
N ASP A 16 5.96 -13.88 1.45
CA ASP A 16 5.13 -14.00 0.24
C ASP A 16 5.45 -12.84 -0.71
N LEU A 17 5.71 -13.16 -1.96
CA LEU A 17 6.05 -12.24 -3.03
C LEU A 17 4.96 -12.26 -4.10
N PHE A 18 4.48 -11.09 -4.49
CA PHE A 18 3.47 -10.94 -5.54
C PHE A 18 3.96 -9.96 -6.60
N THR A 19 3.67 -10.26 -7.86
CA THR A 19 3.98 -9.39 -8.99
C THR A 19 2.98 -9.59 -10.12
N THR A 20 2.90 -8.63 -11.03
CA THR A 20 2.13 -8.75 -12.27
C THR A 20 3.06 -9.11 -13.41
N GLY A 21 2.73 -10.17 -14.16
CA GLY A 21 3.47 -10.59 -15.33
C GLY A 21 3.15 -9.77 -16.58
N SER A 22 3.92 -10.00 -17.65
CA SER A 22 3.69 -9.35 -18.94
C SER A 22 2.38 -9.80 -19.63
N ASP A 23 1.84 -10.92 -19.21
CA ASP A 23 0.55 -11.48 -19.62
C ASP A 23 -0.63 -10.95 -18.78
N LEU A 24 -0.37 -9.97 -17.90
CA LEU A 24 -1.30 -9.38 -16.95
C LEU A 24 -1.79 -10.33 -15.85
N ASN A 25 -1.26 -11.54 -15.77
CA ASN A 25 -1.54 -12.44 -14.66
C ASN A 25 -0.79 -12.02 -13.40
N VAL A 26 -1.38 -12.28 -12.25
CA VAL A 26 -0.73 -12.11 -10.96
C VAL A 26 0.03 -13.38 -10.62
N PHE A 27 1.27 -13.21 -10.22
CA PHE A 27 2.17 -14.30 -9.85
C PHE A 27 2.56 -14.21 -8.38
N HIS A 28 2.62 -15.37 -7.74
CA HIS A 28 2.91 -15.52 -6.33
C HIS A 28 4.04 -16.54 -6.12
N LYS A 29 4.95 -16.22 -5.22
CA LYS A 29 5.96 -17.13 -4.73
C LYS A 29 6.08 -16.97 -3.22
N ALA A 30 6.10 -18.07 -2.49
CA ALA A 30 6.15 -18.06 -1.04
C ALA A 30 7.40 -18.75 -0.51
N TYR A 31 7.97 -18.25 0.57
CA TYR A 31 8.94 -18.97 1.40
C TYR A 31 8.24 -19.42 2.68
N ASP A 32 8.32 -20.70 2.99
CA ASP A 32 7.82 -21.28 4.25
C ASP A 32 8.98 -21.95 4.98
N GLY A 33 9.42 -21.35 6.06
CA GLY A 33 10.50 -21.85 6.90
C GLY A 33 10.07 -22.80 8.01
N GLU A 34 8.74 -22.96 8.24
CA GLU A 34 8.23 -23.82 9.34
C GLU A 34 8.10 -25.29 8.90
N ASN A 35 7.75 -25.57 7.65
CA ASN A 35 7.39 -26.91 7.15
C ASN A 35 8.54 -27.56 6.32
N GLY A 36 9.73 -27.58 6.86
CA GLY A 36 10.89 -28.14 6.16
C GLY A 36 11.74 -27.13 5.40
N GLY A 37 11.33 -25.87 5.43
CA GLY A 37 12.02 -24.71 4.86
C GLY A 37 12.16 -24.77 3.34
N GLY A 38 11.60 -23.77 2.65
CA GLY A 38 11.77 -23.70 1.19
C GLY A 38 10.84 -22.77 0.49
N TRP A 39 11.12 -22.54 -0.79
CA TRP A 39 10.28 -21.77 -1.67
C TRP A 39 9.18 -22.63 -2.28
N ILE A 40 8.01 -22.05 -2.44
CA ILE A 40 6.83 -22.64 -3.07
C ILE A 40 6.37 -21.71 -4.21
N PRO A 41 6.36 -22.17 -5.46
CA PRO A 41 6.99 -23.39 -5.97
C PRO A 41 8.50 -23.43 -5.75
N ASN A 42 9.07 -24.64 -5.77
CA ASN A 42 10.49 -24.87 -5.48
C ASN A 42 11.40 -24.18 -6.50
N ILE A 43 12.44 -23.47 -6.03
CA ILE A 43 13.40 -22.80 -6.91
C ILE A 43 14.44 -23.78 -7.50
N GLU A 44 14.73 -24.89 -6.82
CA GLU A 44 15.71 -25.88 -7.29
C GLU A 44 15.21 -26.65 -8.50
N THR A 45 13.90 -26.88 -8.59
CA THR A 45 13.25 -27.50 -9.74
C THR A 45 12.98 -26.50 -10.87
N GLN A 46 13.37 -25.24 -10.72
CA GLN A 46 13.06 -24.14 -11.64
C GLN A 46 11.55 -23.99 -11.92
N GLU A 47 10.73 -24.40 -10.97
CA GLU A 47 9.29 -24.22 -11.06
C GLU A 47 8.93 -22.74 -11.13
N GLN A 48 7.98 -22.46 -12.00
CA GLN A 48 7.49 -21.11 -12.21
C GLN A 48 6.71 -20.64 -10.97
N TRP A 49 6.46 -19.36 -10.92
CA TRP A 49 5.59 -18.79 -9.91
C TRP A 49 4.17 -19.32 -10.04
N MET A 50 3.46 -19.43 -8.93
CA MET A 50 2.02 -19.76 -8.92
C MET A 50 1.25 -18.65 -9.63
N SER A 51 0.42 -19.00 -10.60
CA SER A 51 -0.47 -18.04 -11.25
C SER A 51 -1.78 -17.93 -10.48
N HIS A 52 -2.22 -16.69 -10.28
CA HIS A 52 -3.52 -16.32 -9.78
C HIS A 52 -4.48 -15.84 -10.86
N ALA A 53 -4.08 -15.94 -12.12
CA ALA A 53 -4.79 -15.35 -13.25
C ALA A 53 -5.00 -13.82 -13.01
N GLY A 54 -6.04 -13.24 -13.58
CA GLY A 54 -6.37 -11.84 -13.45
C GLY A 54 -6.00 -11.05 -14.70
N GLU A 55 -6.43 -9.80 -14.73
CA GLU A 55 -6.09 -8.82 -15.76
C GLU A 55 -5.49 -7.62 -15.05
N SER A 56 -4.47 -7.88 -14.23
CA SER A 56 -3.86 -6.89 -13.35
C SER A 56 -3.00 -5.91 -14.15
N VAL A 57 -3.12 -4.65 -13.80
CA VAL A 57 -2.20 -3.61 -14.22
C VAL A 57 -1.68 -2.89 -12.98
N GLY A 58 -0.37 -2.77 -12.87
CA GLY A 58 0.23 -2.18 -11.70
C GLY A 58 0.84 -3.20 -10.75
N THR A 59 1.32 -2.69 -9.64
CA THR A 59 1.85 -3.51 -8.56
C THR A 59 0.70 -4.05 -7.72
N PRO A 60 0.61 -5.37 -7.47
CA PRO A 60 -0.35 -5.90 -6.50
C PRO A 60 -0.15 -5.26 -5.12
N ALA A 61 -1.22 -5.08 -4.38
CA ALA A 61 -1.17 -4.69 -2.98
C ALA A 61 -1.53 -5.89 -2.11
N ALA A 62 -0.65 -6.28 -1.22
CA ALA A 62 -0.89 -7.39 -0.30
C ALA A 62 -0.85 -6.91 1.15
N VAL A 63 -1.69 -7.49 1.99
CA VAL A 63 -1.74 -7.19 3.41
C VAL A 63 -2.04 -8.45 4.21
N THR A 64 -1.52 -8.49 5.43
CA THR A 64 -1.85 -9.51 6.42
C THR A 64 -2.24 -8.87 7.74
N TRP A 65 -3.23 -9.43 8.42
CA TRP A 65 -3.58 -9.05 9.79
C TRP A 65 -3.32 -10.20 10.80
N GLY A 66 -2.67 -11.27 10.34
CA GLY A 66 -2.31 -12.38 11.23
C GLY A 66 -1.78 -13.60 10.49
N LYS A 67 -1.32 -14.58 11.26
CA LYS A 67 -0.82 -15.85 10.72
C LYS A 67 -1.88 -16.54 9.85
N ASN A 68 -1.42 -17.08 8.71
CA ASN A 68 -2.26 -17.78 7.73
C ASN A 68 -3.33 -16.90 7.06
N ARG A 69 -3.14 -15.60 7.05
CA ARG A 69 -4.01 -14.67 6.33
C ARG A 69 -3.24 -13.80 5.36
N ILE A 70 -3.67 -13.76 4.11
CA ILE A 70 -3.25 -12.77 3.12
C ILE A 70 -4.51 -12.24 2.45
N ASP A 71 -4.59 -10.95 2.29
CA ASP A 71 -5.54 -10.29 1.41
C ASP A 71 -4.77 -9.61 0.28
N LEU A 72 -5.11 -9.95 -0.95
CA LEU A 72 -4.42 -9.52 -2.16
C LEU A 72 -5.37 -8.69 -3.02
N PHE A 73 -4.93 -7.51 -3.40
CA PHE A 73 -5.70 -6.57 -4.19
C PHE A 73 -4.93 -6.20 -5.45
N VAL A 74 -5.64 -6.13 -6.56
CA VAL A 74 -5.07 -5.70 -7.84
C VAL A 74 -6.02 -4.74 -8.53
N ARG A 75 -5.45 -3.81 -9.29
CA ARG A 75 -6.21 -2.98 -10.20
C ARG A 75 -6.34 -3.70 -11.54
N ASN A 76 -7.56 -3.93 -11.96
CA ASN A 76 -7.85 -4.53 -13.26
C ASN A 76 -7.65 -3.50 -14.40
N ILE A 77 -7.53 -3.98 -15.62
CA ILE A 77 -7.33 -3.16 -16.83
C ILE A 77 -8.42 -2.09 -17.03
N ASN A 78 -9.64 -2.32 -16.54
CA ASN A 78 -10.74 -1.35 -16.58
C ASN A 78 -10.73 -0.36 -15.40
N GLY A 79 -9.73 -0.45 -14.50
CA GLY A 79 -9.58 0.42 -13.33
C GLY A 79 -10.31 -0.06 -12.08
N SER A 80 -11.12 -1.13 -12.13
CA SER A 80 -11.75 -1.70 -10.94
C SER A 80 -10.75 -2.45 -10.07
N ILE A 81 -11.06 -2.57 -8.78
CA ILE A 81 -10.26 -3.34 -7.84
C ILE A 81 -10.80 -4.75 -7.71
N LYS A 82 -9.91 -5.71 -7.77
CA LYS A 82 -10.17 -7.13 -7.58
C LYS A 82 -9.48 -7.62 -6.31
N HIS A 83 -10.11 -8.55 -5.63
CA HIS A 83 -9.67 -9.09 -4.35
C HIS A 83 -9.62 -10.61 -4.35
N GLN A 84 -8.57 -11.13 -3.74
CA GLN A 84 -8.47 -12.52 -3.31
C GLN A 84 -8.00 -12.58 -1.86
N ALA A 85 -8.37 -13.64 -1.15
CA ALA A 85 -7.94 -13.84 0.23
C ALA A 85 -7.47 -15.28 0.49
N TRP A 86 -6.30 -15.45 1.10
CA TRP A 86 -5.83 -16.71 1.67
C TRP A 86 -6.31 -16.85 3.11
N ASN A 87 -6.90 -17.99 3.46
CA ASN A 87 -7.46 -18.25 4.78
C ASN A 87 -6.68 -19.29 5.61
N GLY A 88 -5.47 -19.63 5.13
CA GLY A 88 -4.63 -20.67 5.75
C GLY A 88 -4.72 -22.04 5.06
N SER A 89 -5.71 -22.25 4.21
CA SER A 89 -5.91 -23.54 3.50
C SER A 89 -6.28 -23.39 2.02
N SER A 90 -6.95 -22.31 1.67
CA SER A 90 -7.43 -22.06 0.31
C SER A 90 -7.54 -20.57 0.01
N TRP A 91 -7.54 -20.24 -1.27
CA TRP A 91 -7.82 -18.90 -1.77
C TRP A 91 -9.34 -18.71 -1.96
N TYR A 92 -9.86 -17.56 -1.53
CA TYR A 92 -11.22 -17.09 -1.78
C TYR A 92 -11.19 -15.99 -2.87
N PRO A 93 -12.11 -15.95 -3.81
CA PRO A 93 -13.14 -16.96 -4.15
C PRO A 93 -12.50 -18.27 -4.62
N SER A 94 -11.36 -18.24 -5.32
CA SER A 94 -10.47 -19.33 -5.68
C SER A 94 -9.10 -18.79 -6.05
N GLN A 95 -8.12 -19.63 -6.36
CA GLN A 95 -6.79 -19.19 -6.78
C GLN A 95 -6.81 -18.41 -8.10
N THR A 96 -7.78 -18.65 -8.96
CA THR A 96 -7.82 -18.06 -10.32
C THR A 96 -9.03 -17.17 -10.58
N THR A 97 -9.91 -16.99 -9.60
CA THR A 97 -11.06 -16.08 -9.69
C THR A 97 -10.95 -14.97 -8.63
N TRP A 98 -11.48 -13.83 -8.95
CA TRP A 98 -11.37 -12.62 -8.15
C TRP A 98 -12.74 -12.04 -7.81
N GLU A 99 -12.87 -11.56 -6.57
CA GLU A 99 -14.02 -10.78 -6.13
C GLU A 99 -13.92 -9.35 -6.67
N ASP A 100 -14.99 -8.85 -7.26
CA ASP A 100 -15.02 -7.47 -7.77
C ASP A 100 -15.38 -6.49 -6.66
N MET A 101 -14.49 -5.55 -6.39
CA MET A 101 -14.67 -4.53 -5.37
C MET A 101 -15.07 -3.16 -5.95
N GLY A 102 -15.29 -3.10 -7.25
CA GLY A 102 -15.69 -1.86 -7.94
C GLY A 102 -14.60 -0.79 -7.94
N GLY A 103 -15.05 0.45 -8.07
CA GLY A 103 -14.18 1.61 -8.20
C GLY A 103 -13.69 1.84 -9.62
N THR A 104 -13.01 2.98 -9.82
CA THR A 104 -12.38 3.35 -11.09
C THR A 104 -11.11 4.14 -10.79
N PHE A 105 -9.99 3.41 -10.70
CA PHE A 105 -8.74 3.94 -10.19
C PHE A 105 -7.70 4.15 -11.31
N ALA A 106 -6.98 5.26 -11.19
CA ALA A 106 -5.92 5.66 -12.11
C ALA A 106 -4.54 5.09 -11.74
N GLY A 107 -4.35 4.74 -10.46
CA GLY A 107 -3.08 4.27 -9.92
C GLY A 107 -3.22 3.00 -9.07
N ASP A 108 -2.09 2.60 -8.49
CA ASP A 108 -2.02 1.41 -7.65
C ASP A 108 -2.74 1.63 -6.31
N ILE A 109 -3.30 0.55 -5.78
CA ILE A 109 -3.96 0.55 -4.46
C ILE A 109 -2.92 0.33 -3.37
N LYS A 110 -3.11 1.01 -2.24
CA LYS A 110 -2.38 0.71 -1.00
C LYS A 110 -3.31 0.03 -0.01
N ALA A 111 -2.86 -1.08 0.53
CA ALA A 111 -3.54 -1.81 1.60
C ALA A 111 -2.75 -1.69 2.90
N VAL A 112 -3.45 -1.54 4.02
CA VAL A 112 -2.86 -1.49 5.36
C VAL A 112 -3.79 -2.16 6.37
N SER A 113 -3.22 -2.78 7.39
CA SER A 113 -3.94 -3.34 8.53
C SER A 113 -3.32 -2.83 9.83
N TRP A 114 -4.15 -2.45 10.79
CA TRP A 114 -3.72 -2.01 12.11
C TRP A 114 -4.16 -2.97 13.23
N SER A 115 -4.96 -3.99 12.90
CA SER A 115 -5.35 -5.05 13.84
C SER A 115 -5.87 -6.27 13.10
N LYS A 116 -6.08 -7.35 13.85
CA LYS A 116 -6.79 -8.52 13.35
C LYS A 116 -8.18 -8.13 12.83
N ASP A 117 -8.58 -8.77 11.73
CA ASP A 117 -9.86 -8.57 11.07
C ASP A 117 -10.09 -7.13 10.56
N ARG A 118 -9.02 -6.35 10.38
CA ARG A 118 -9.09 -4.99 9.84
C ARG A 118 -8.20 -4.80 8.63
N ILE A 119 -8.78 -4.27 7.56
CA ILE A 119 -8.06 -3.84 6.35
C ILE A 119 -8.59 -2.48 5.93
N ASP A 120 -7.69 -1.60 5.58
CA ASP A 120 -8.00 -0.30 4.97
C ASP A 120 -7.32 -0.19 3.63
N LEU A 121 -8.06 0.19 2.59
CA LEU A 121 -7.61 0.34 1.21
C LEU A 121 -7.70 1.80 0.80
N PHE A 122 -6.68 2.26 0.11
CA PHE A 122 -6.60 3.61 -0.43
C PHE A 122 -6.21 3.57 -1.90
N GLY A 123 -6.90 4.35 -2.72
CA GLY A 123 -6.60 4.45 -4.14
C GLY A 123 -6.88 5.84 -4.69
N ARG A 124 -6.13 6.23 -5.72
CA ARG A 124 -6.34 7.48 -6.46
C ARG A 124 -7.19 7.19 -7.69
N ALA A 125 -8.37 7.82 -7.75
CA ALA A 125 -9.26 7.72 -8.89
C ALA A 125 -8.86 8.70 -10.03
N TYR A 126 -9.52 8.60 -11.17
CA TYR A 126 -9.23 9.47 -12.33
C TYR A 126 -9.57 10.95 -12.10
N ASP A 127 -10.41 11.26 -11.11
CA ASP A 127 -10.67 12.64 -10.68
C ASP A 127 -9.54 13.24 -9.81
N GLY A 128 -8.49 12.43 -9.55
CA GLY A 128 -7.36 12.81 -8.72
C GLY A 128 -7.61 12.71 -7.21
N LYS A 129 -8.83 12.39 -6.78
CA LYS A 129 -9.13 12.24 -5.35
C LYS A 129 -8.73 10.88 -4.83
N ILE A 130 -8.46 10.83 -3.52
CA ILE A 130 -8.21 9.58 -2.82
C ILE A 130 -9.52 9.02 -2.31
N TYR A 131 -9.72 7.74 -2.56
CA TYR A 131 -10.87 6.98 -2.08
C TYR A 131 -10.42 5.92 -1.09
N HIS A 132 -11.27 5.63 -0.15
CA HIS A 132 -11.05 4.72 0.96
C HIS A 132 -12.13 3.66 1.02
N LYS A 133 -11.75 2.45 1.38
CA LYS A 133 -12.62 1.32 1.69
C LYS A 133 -12.05 0.56 2.87
N ALA A 134 -12.92 0.05 3.75
CA ALA A 134 -12.49 -0.65 4.95
C ALA A 134 -13.21 -1.98 5.15
N TRP A 135 -12.48 -3.01 5.57
CA TRP A 135 -13.00 -4.25 6.12
C TRP A 135 -13.03 -4.19 7.64
N ASP A 136 -14.15 -4.53 8.26
CA ASP A 136 -14.38 -4.46 9.72
C ASP A 136 -14.41 -5.84 10.41
N GLY A 137 -13.96 -6.88 9.70
CA GLY A 137 -14.03 -8.27 10.17
C GLY A 137 -15.30 -9.00 9.74
N LYS A 138 -16.31 -8.27 9.20
CA LYS A 138 -17.60 -8.83 8.80
C LYS A 138 -18.05 -8.39 7.42
N LYS A 139 -17.81 -7.14 7.07
CA LYS A 139 -18.23 -6.56 5.79
C LYS A 139 -17.31 -5.42 5.35
N TRP A 140 -17.38 -5.13 4.07
CA TRP A 140 -16.74 -3.97 3.47
C TRP A 140 -17.59 -2.70 3.63
N TRP A 141 -16.94 -1.61 4.02
CA TRP A 141 -17.52 -0.27 4.10
C TRP A 141 -16.97 0.62 2.99
N PRO A 142 -17.81 1.46 2.33
CA PRO A 142 -19.26 1.60 2.54
C PRO A 142 -20.07 0.42 2.02
N SER A 143 -19.54 -0.37 1.08
CA SER A 143 -20.10 -1.62 0.55
C SER A 143 -19.03 -2.38 -0.23
N ILE A 144 -19.34 -3.58 -0.73
CA ILE A 144 -18.38 -4.37 -1.53
C ILE A 144 -17.91 -3.62 -2.78
N SER A 145 -18.78 -2.91 -3.48
CA SER A 145 -18.46 -2.16 -4.70
C SER A 145 -18.30 -0.65 -4.49
N GLY A 146 -18.76 -0.12 -3.35
CA GLY A 146 -18.68 1.31 -3.03
C GLY A 146 -17.33 1.71 -2.44
N TRP A 147 -16.97 2.99 -2.62
CA TRP A 147 -15.79 3.63 -2.08
C TRP A 147 -16.13 5.01 -1.56
N SER A 148 -15.55 5.42 -0.45
CA SER A 148 -15.76 6.74 0.15
C SER A 148 -14.63 7.68 -0.24
N VAL A 149 -14.98 8.89 -0.69
CA VAL A 149 -13.97 9.91 -0.95
C VAL A 149 -13.30 10.36 0.36
N LEU A 150 -11.98 10.47 0.34
CA LEU A 150 -11.17 10.84 1.51
C LEU A 150 -10.86 12.36 1.51
N GLY A 151 -11.89 13.17 1.34
CA GLY A 151 -11.79 14.64 1.27
C GLY A 151 -11.55 15.16 -0.14
N ASP A 152 -11.30 16.48 -0.25
CA ASP A 152 -11.31 17.20 -1.53
C ASP A 152 -9.93 17.48 -2.11
N GLU A 153 -8.84 17.08 -1.44
CA GLU A 153 -7.48 17.27 -1.96
C GLU A 153 -7.26 16.45 -3.22
N THR A 154 -6.57 17.07 -4.17
CA THR A 154 -6.19 16.42 -5.44
C THR A 154 -4.78 15.87 -5.34
N ALA A 155 -4.67 14.56 -5.43
CA ALA A 155 -3.41 13.84 -5.44
C ALA A 155 -2.83 13.73 -6.86
N THR A 156 -1.53 13.92 -6.97
CA THR A 156 -0.76 13.71 -8.21
C THR A 156 0.20 12.53 -8.12
N SER A 157 0.12 11.77 -7.01
CA SER A 157 0.75 10.46 -6.82
C SER A 157 -0.26 9.46 -6.30
N ASP A 158 0.07 8.19 -6.38
CA ASP A 158 -0.67 7.17 -5.66
C ASP A 158 -0.47 7.35 -4.15
N PRO A 159 -1.45 6.95 -3.31
CA PRO A 159 -1.34 7.10 -1.87
C PRO A 159 -0.32 6.14 -1.27
N VAL A 160 0.34 6.59 -0.22
CA VAL A 160 1.09 5.74 0.71
C VAL A 160 0.35 5.76 2.03
N ALA A 161 0.16 4.61 2.65
CA ALA A 161 -0.53 4.51 3.92
C ALA A 161 0.23 3.61 4.88
N VAL A 162 0.25 4.01 6.14
CA VAL A 162 0.87 3.27 7.24
C VAL A 162 0.00 3.34 8.49
N SER A 163 0.25 2.41 9.40
CA SER A 163 -0.29 2.45 10.76
C SER A 163 0.85 2.22 11.75
N TRP A 164 0.88 2.98 12.82
CA TRP A 164 1.78 2.77 13.95
C TRP A 164 1.08 2.15 15.17
N GLY A 165 -0.19 1.79 15.05
CA GLY A 165 -0.93 1.16 16.11
C GLY A 165 -2.41 1.02 15.81
N GLU A 166 -3.12 0.37 16.74
CA GLU A 166 -4.55 0.15 16.64
C GLU A 166 -5.33 1.47 16.53
N ASN A 167 -6.33 1.50 15.67
CA ASN A 167 -7.15 2.68 15.37
C ASN A 167 -6.35 3.89 14.86
N ARG A 168 -5.20 3.67 14.24
CA ARG A 168 -4.40 4.73 13.68
C ARG A 168 -4.04 4.46 12.23
N LEU A 169 -4.29 5.45 11.36
CA LEU A 169 -3.89 5.44 9.96
C LEU A 169 -3.33 6.80 9.58
N ASP A 170 -2.28 6.80 8.81
CA ASP A 170 -1.71 7.99 8.20
C ASP A 170 -1.54 7.75 6.69
N VAL A 171 -2.17 8.61 5.89
CA VAL A 171 -2.19 8.55 4.42
C VAL A 171 -1.44 9.74 3.87
N PHE A 172 -0.50 9.47 2.98
CA PHE A 172 0.37 10.48 2.37
C PHE A 172 0.18 10.50 0.86
N ILE A 173 0.22 11.69 0.30
CA ILE A 173 0.16 11.93 -1.15
C ILE A 173 1.11 13.05 -1.55
N ARG A 174 1.41 13.12 -2.83
CA ARG A 174 1.85 14.35 -3.47
C ARG A 174 0.61 15.14 -3.86
N GLY A 175 0.43 16.32 -3.27
CA GLY A 175 -0.66 17.23 -3.57
C GLY A 175 -0.52 17.89 -4.96
N LYS A 176 -1.54 18.62 -5.39
CA LYS A 176 -1.56 19.34 -6.68
C LYS A 176 -0.44 20.38 -6.79
N ALA A 177 -0.06 21.00 -5.67
CA ALA A 177 1.04 21.98 -5.62
C ALA A 177 2.43 21.33 -5.64
N GLY A 178 2.53 20.00 -5.64
CA GLY A 178 3.80 19.28 -5.62
C GLY A 178 4.33 18.99 -4.21
N ASN A 179 3.63 19.41 -3.19
CA ASN A 179 3.96 19.26 -1.78
C ASN A 179 3.55 17.88 -1.23
N VAL A 180 4.15 17.49 -0.12
CA VAL A 180 3.74 16.29 0.63
C VAL A 180 2.57 16.64 1.53
N MET A 181 1.47 15.94 1.36
CA MET A 181 0.26 16.11 2.18
C MET A 181 0.02 14.85 3.01
N ILE A 182 -0.56 15.04 4.20
CA ILE A 182 -0.96 13.96 5.10
C ILE A 182 -2.43 14.08 5.47
N LYS A 183 -3.08 12.94 5.64
CA LYS A 183 -4.40 12.81 6.27
C LYS A 183 -4.38 11.67 7.27
N SER A 184 -4.85 11.93 8.50
CA SER A 184 -4.73 11.00 9.61
C SER A 184 -6.10 10.59 10.14
N TRP A 185 -6.26 9.31 10.49
CA TRP A 185 -7.35 8.74 11.27
C TRP A 185 -6.87 8.56 12.71
N ASP A 186 -7.63 9.09 13.68
CA ASP A 186 -7.27 9.07 15.11
C ASP A 186 -8.03 8.03 15.94
N GLY A 187 -8.82 7.16 15.27
CA GLY A 187 -9.70 6.19 15.90
C GLY A 187 -11.17 6.63 15.93
N ASN A 188 -11.45 7.92 15.73
CA ASN A 188 -12.80 8.48 15.76
C ASN A 188 -13.16 9.25 14.49
N GLN A 189 -12.19 9.98 13.91
CA GLN A 189 -12.41 10.81 12.74
C GLN A 189 -11.18 10.92 11.86
N TRP A 190 -11.42 11.24 10.59
CA TRP A 190 -10.39 11.69 9.67
C TRP A 190 -10.15 13.19 9.86
N TRP A 191 -8.90 13.56 10.19
CA TRP A 191 -8.46 14.95 10.21
C TRP A 191 -8.39 15.52 8.79
N PRO A 192 -8.53 16.84 8.61
CA PRO A 192 -8.31 17.47 7.30
C PRO A 192 -6.93 17.14 6.72
N TRP A 193 -6.79 17.21 5.39
CA TRP A 193 -5.48 17.16 4.75
C TRP A 193 -4.60 18.31 5.28
N ALA A 194 -3.38 17.99 5.65
CA ALA A 194 -2.39 18.93 6.15
C ALA A 194 -1.14 18.93 5.26
N ASP A 195 -0.59 20.11 5.03
CA ASP A 195 0.63 20.30 4.26
C ASP A 195 1.86 20.07 5.13
N LEU A 196 2.70 19.13 4.75
CA LEU A 196 3.98 18.86 5.40
C LEU A 196 5.16 19.59 4.75
N GLY A 197 4.90 20.46 3.79
CA GLY A 197 5.94 21.15 3.03
C GLY A 197 6.63 20.25 2.01
N ALA A 198 7.85 20.63 1.64
CA ALA A 198 8.66 20.07 0.57
C ALA A 198 8.02 20.20 -0.82
N GLN A 199 8.86 20.05 -1.82
CA GLN A 199 8.45 19.90 -3.22
C GLN A 199 9.12 18.62 -3.75
N ILE A 200 8.31 17.72 -4.28
CA ILE A 200 8.79 16.47 -4.87
C ILE A 200 8.47 16.42 -6.36
N PRO A 201 9.29 15.76 -7.19
CA PRO A 201 9.09 15.68 -8.64
C PRO A 201 7.71 15.13 -9.00
N PHE A 202 7.22 15.51 -10.17
CA PHE A 202 5.99 14.92 -10.70
C PHE A 202 6.14 13.41 -10.88
N GLY A 203 5.13 12.65 -10.46
CA GLY A 203 5.14 11.19 -10.47
C GLY A 203 5.84 10.55 -9.28
N SER A 204 6.57 11.33 -8.45
CA SER A 204 7.17 10.84 -7.22
C SER A 204 6.14 10.72 -6.08
N LYS A 205 6.44 9.86 -5.13
CA LYS A 205 5.67 9.70 -3.88
C LYS A 205 6.63 9.58 -2.69
N PRO A 206 6.20 9.93 -1.47
CA PRO A 206 7.01 9.68 -0.28
C PRO A 206 7.12 8.18 0.01
N ALA A 207 8.25 7.76 0.58
CA ALA A 207 8.36 6.50 1.28
C ALA A 207 8.11 6.76 2.77
N VAL A 208 7.29 5.95 3.42
CA VAL A 208 6.91 6.14 4.81
C VAL A 208 6.99 4.82 5.55
N THR A 209 7.56 4.87 6.74
CA THR A 209 7.57 3.74 7.66
C THR A 209 7.10 4.14 9.05
N ALA A 210 6.47 3.19 9.73
CA ALA A 210 6.07 3.28 11.14
C ALA A 210 6.75 2.13 11.89
N TRP A 211 7.60 2.43 12.85
CA TRP A 211 8.36 1.41 13.58
C TRP A 211 8.08 1.40 15.08
N GLY A 212 7.13 2.18 15.53
CA GLY A 212 6.69 2.23 16.92
C GLY A 212 5.48 3.14 17.09
N LYS A 213 4.88 3.09 18.29
CA LYS A 213 3.76 3.96 18.64
C LYS A 213 4.18 5.42 18.51
N GLU A 214 3.33 6.21 17.85
CA GLU A 214 3.57 7.64 17.60
C GLU A 214 4.91 7.93 16.92
N ARG A 215 5.39 6.98 16.06
CA ARG A 215 6.62 7.17 15.32
C ARG A 215 6.43 6.91 13.84
N LEU A 216 6.71 7.94 13.04
CA LEU A 216 6.78 7.88 11.59
C LEU A 216 8.10 8.46 11.11
N ASP A 217 8.67 7.85 10.07
CA ASP A 217 9.77 8.40 9.31
C ASP A 217 9.37 8.47 7.84
N ILE A 218 9.56 9.64 7.25
CA ILE A 218 9.19 9.94 5.88
C ILE A 218 10.45 10.32 5.13
N VAL A 219 10.66 9.68 4.00
CA VAL A 219 11.79 9.94 3.12
C VAL A 219 11.26 10.30 1.73
N ILE A 220 11.84 11.32 1.13
CA ILE A 220 11.49 11.78 -0.22
C ILE A 220 12.75 12.03 -1.04
N ARG A 221 12.59 11.98 -2.37
CA ARG A 221 13.51 12.62 -3.30
C ARG A 221 13.00 14.04 -3.57
N GLY A 222 13.81 15.05 -3.27
CA GLY A 222 13.48 16.44 -3.55
C GLY A 222 13.66 16.80 -5.02
N MET A 223 13.26 18.03 -5.39
CA MET A 223 13.45 18.59 -6.72
C MET A 223 14.94 18.75 -7.09
N ASP A 224 15.81 18.76 -6.11
CA ASP A 224 17.27 18.81 -6.24
C ASP A 224 17.90 17.41 -6.40
N ASN A 225 17.07 16.35 -6.47
CA ASN A 225 17.46 14.95 -6.46
C ASN A 225 18.20 14.49 -5.19
N ALA A 226 18.25 15.30 -4.14
CA ALA A 226 18.75 14.87 -2.83
C ALA A 226 17.67 14.09 -2.08
N ILE A 227 18.11 13.29 -1.12
CA ILE A 227 17.22 12.63 -0.16
C ILE A 227 16.91 13.60 0.97
N TRP A 228 15.64 13.72 1.30
CA TRP A 228 15.15 14.52 2.41
C TRP A 228 14.35 13.65 3.37
N HIS A 229 14.47 13.95 4.66
CA HIS A 229 13.86 13.20 5.75
C HIS A 229 13.04 14.10 6.67
N LYS A 230 11.94 13.55 7.15
CA LYS A 230 11.07 14.14 8.17
C LYS A 230 10.63 13.04 9.12
N ALA A 231 10.51 13.35 10.40
CA ALA A 231 10.01 12.43 11.41
C ALA A 231 8.80 13.00 12.16
N TYR A 232 7.90 12.11 12.57
CA TYR A 232 6.89 12.38 13.61
C TYR A 232 7.22 11.56 14.84
N SER A 233 7.20 12.20 16.02
CA SER A 233 7.45 11.52 17.29
C SER A 233 6.70 12.19 18.43
N ASN A 234 5.90 11.42 19.16
CA ASN A 234 5.19 11.87 20.36
C ASN A 234 4.45 13.20 20.16
N GLY A 235 3.65 13.30 19.12
CA GLY A 235 2.81 14.47 18.82
C GLY A 235 3.53 15.60 18.06
N ASN A 236 4.83 15.48 17.76
CA ASN A 236 5.61 16.55 17.15
C ASN A 236 6.25 16.15 15.83
N TRP A 237 6.33 17.09 14.89
CA TRP A 237 7.06 16.96 13.64
C TRP A 237 8.50 17.50 13.77
N TYR A 238 9.45 16.78 13.23
CA TYR A 238 10.86 17.13 13.21
C TYR A 238 11.40 17.20 11.78
N PRO A 239 12.11 18.28 11.39
CA PRO A 239 12.54 19.42 12.23
C PRO A 239 11.40 20.38 12.56
N SER A 240 10.31 20.43 11.80
CA SER A 240 9.06 21.19 12.04
C SER A 240 7.94 20.65 11.15
N VAL A 241 6.72 21.18 11.23
CA VAL A 241 5.58 20.74 10.40
C VAL A 241 5.90 20.80 8.91
N THR A 242 6.50 21.87 8.44
CA THR A 242 6.82 22.07 7.01
C THR A 242 8.31 21.94 6.68
N GLY A 243 9.19 21.87 7.68
CA GLY A 243 10.63 21.70 7.48
C GLY A 243 11.02 20.25 7.22
N TRP A 244 12.16 20.06 6.54
CA TRP A 244 12.76 18.77 6.21
C TRP A 244 14.27 18.82 6.40
N ASN A 245 14.86 17.71 6.79
CA ASN A 245 16.30 17.55 6.89
C ASN A 245 16.86 17.05 5.55
N ASN A 246 17.79 17.79 4.96
CA ASN A 246 18.54 17.35 3.80
C ASN A 246 19.55 16.26 4.22
N MET A 247 19.40 15.06 3.67
CA MET A 247 20.31 13.92 3.90
C MET A 247 21.41 13.84 2.85
N GLY A 248 21.38 14.76 1.86
CA GLY A 248 22.33 14.75 0.76
C GLY A 248 22.07 13.66 -0.29
N GLY A 249 23.13 13.37 -1.05
CA GLY A 249 23.09 12.43 -2.16
C GLY A 249 22.55 13.03 -3.45
N VAL A 250 22.68 12.29 -4.54
CA VAL A 250 22.04 12.54 -5.83
C VAL A 250 21.48 11.23 -6.33
N VAL A 251 20.17 11.09 -6.31
CA VAL A 251 19.47 9.84 -6.63
C VAL A 251 18.60 10.02 -7.86
N SER A 252 18.44 8.94 -8.64
CA SER A 252 17.66 8.91 -9.88
C SER A 252 16.27 8.30 -9.71
N SER A 253 15.99 7.66 -8.56
CA SER A 253 14.71 7.04 -8.24
C SER A 253 14.16 7.52 -6.91
N ASP A 254 12.88 7.31 -6.69
CA ASP A 254 12.28 7.53 -5.39
C ASP A 254 12.75 6.49 -4.37
N PRO A 255 12.82 6.85 -3.07
CA PRO A 255 13.00 5.87 -2.01
C PRO A 255 11.82 4.88 -1.95
N ALA A 256 12.08 3.68 -1.45
CA ALA A 256 11.11 2.58 -1.32
C ALA A 256 10.98 2.11 0.14
#